data_498d4f8012edbab3177e07aba051c32d
#
_entry.id   498d4f8012edbab3177e07aba051c32d
#
_cell.length_a   1.000
_cell.length_b   1.000
_cell.length_c   1.000
_cell.angle_alpha   90.00
_cell.angle_beta   90.00
_cell.angle_gamma   90.00
#
_symmetry.space_group_name_H-M   'P 1'
#
loop_
_entity.id
_entity.type
_entity.pdbx_description
1 polymer ?
#
loop_
_entity_poly.entity_id
_entity_poly.type
_entity_poly.pdbx_seq_one_letter_code
_entity_poly.pdbx_strand_id
1 'polypeptide(L)'
;MEVLVQNLAGKEFLYLISNDRFFIENAAQGLSINQSTNMLNIWTKPGQITDIPASTEAIQMDDHLVENASFLRLKNVTVQYELPKSILKHSGVIERFNIFFTGRNLWTLTNFTGYDPEPDINLIKFGYPNTRQFVFGVELTF
;
A
#
# COMPACT_ATOMS: atom_id res chain seq x y z
N MET A 1 -24.81 2.90 -8.61
CA MET A 1 -23.63 2.24 -7.97
C MET A 1 -22.50 2.27 -8.96
N GLU A 2 -21.38 2.81 -8.56
CA GLU A 2 -20.16 2.85 -9.37
C GLU A 2 -19.05 2.10 -8.64
N VAL A 3 -18.29 1.26 -9.34
CA VAL A 3 -17.18 0.49 -8.80
C VAL A 3 -15.97 0.65 -9.73
N LEU A 4 -14.87 1.19 -9.20
CA LEU A 4 -13.61 1.29 -9.91
C LEU A 4 -12.60 0.32 -9.32
N VAL A 5 -12.10 -0.58 -10.16
CA VAL A 5 -11.03 -1.53 -9.81
C VAL A 5 -9.79 -1.17 -10.61
N GLN A 6 -8.66 -1.06 -9.93
CA GLN A 6 -7.37 -0.90 -10.59
C GLN A 6 -6.60 -2.22 -10.53
N ASN A 7 -6.11 -2.65 -11.68
CA ASN A 7 -5.21 -3.79 -11.81
C ASN A 7 -3.90 -3.31 -12.46
N LEU A 8 -2.78 -3.66 -11.85
CA LEU A 8 -1.45 -3.44 -12.40
C LEU A 8 -0.66 -4.74 -12.26
N ALA A 9 -0.35 -5.37 -13.40
CA ALA A 9 0.42 -6.60 -13.46
C ALA A 9 1.82 -6.35 -14.05
N GLY A 10 2.82 -7.14 -13.62
CA GLY A 10 4.18 -7.05 -14.12
C GLY A 10 4.98 -5.85 -13.60
N LYS A 11 4.56 -5.24 -12.49
CA LYS A 11 5.29 -4.16 -11.85
C LYS A 11 6.31 -4.74 -10.86
N GLU A 12 7.55 -4.30 -10.99
CA GLU A 12 8.64 -4.66 -10.09
C GLU A 12 9.22 -3.41 -9.45
N PHE A 13 9.52 -3.49 -8.17
CA PHE A 13 10.16 -2.41 -7.43
C PHE A 13 11.50 -2.86 -6.85
N LEU A 14 12.48 -1.98 -6.92
CA LEU A 14 13.67 -2.06 -6.10
C LEU A 14 13.32 -1.55 -4.69
N TYR A 15 13.11 -2.49 -3.76
CA TYR A 15 12.62 -2.20 -2.42
C TYR A 15 13.78 -2.11 -1.43
N LEU A 16 14.39 -0.95 -1.30
CA LEU A 16 15.63 -0.76 -0.58
C LEU A 16 15.46 -0.51 0.93
N ILE A 17 14.51 0.29 1.35
CA ILE A 17 14.58 0.89 2.70
C ILE A 17 13.71 0.22 3.74
N SER A 18 12.63 -0.42 3.36
CA SER A 18 11.79 -1.17 4.31
C SER A 18 12.03 -2.67 4.23
N ASN A 19 12.89 -3.12 3.33
CA ASN A 19 13.31 -4.50 3.29
C ASN A 19 14.31 -4.73 4.44
N ASP A 20 13.98 -5.64 5.34
CA ASP A 20 14.84 -6.03 6.46
C ASP A 20 16.25 -6.36 6.00
N ARG A 21 16.38 -6.95 4.83
CA ARG A 21 17.65 -7.35 4.24
C ARG A 21 18.54 -6.15 3.91
N PHE A 22 17.99 -5.09 3.34
CA PHE A 22 18.73 -3.86 3.09
C PHE A 22 19.26 -3.24 4.40
N PHE A 23 18.46 -3.23 5.46
CA PHE A 23 18.91 -2.74 6.77
C PHE A 23 19.97 -3.64 7.37
N ILE A 24 19.85 -4.94 7.23
CA ILE A 24 20.82 -5.91 7.74
C ILE A 24 22.18 -5.71 7.05
N GLU A 25 22.16 -5.61 5.73
CA GLU A 25 23.37 -5.44 4.93
C GLU A 25 24.00 -4.05 5.14
N ASN A 26 23.23 -3.00 5.38
CA ASN A 26 23.73 -1.67 5.70
C ASN A 26 24.22 -1.50 7.15
N ALA A 27 23.77 -2.33 8.06
CA ALA A 27 24.19 -2.27 9.45
C ALA A 27 25.70 -2.47 9.63
N ALA A 28 26.32 -3.16 8.68
CA ALA A 28 27.76 -3.32 8.60
C ALA A 28 28.53 -1.99 8.52
N GLN A 29 27.91 -0.92 8.07
CA GLN A 29 28.51 0.39 7.92
C GLN A 29 28.53 1.23 9.22
N GLY A 30 28.31 0.61 10.38
CA GLY A 30 28.50 1.24 11.69
C GLY A 30 27.34 2.13 12.14
N LEU A 31 26.16 1.95 11.60
CA LEU A 31 24.98 2.66 12.05
C LEU A 31 24.49 2.08 13.38
N SER A 32 24.58 2.84 14.46
CA SER A 32 24.03 2.50 15.78
C SER A 32 22.52 2.68 15.81
N ILE A 33 21.80 1.89 15.02
CA ILE A 33 20.34 1.91 14.96
C ILE A 33 19.77 0.59 15.44
N ASN A 34 18.51 0.56 15.78
CA ASN A 34 17.81 -0.68 16.08
C ASN A 34 17.87 -1.61 14.87
N GLN A 35 18.22 -2.86 15.12
CA GLN A 35 18.39 -3.89 14.11
C GLN A 35 17.16 -4.79 14.03
N SER A 36 16.90 -5.38 12.86
CA SER A 36 15.93 -6.46 12.73
C SER A 36 16.40 -7.71 13.46
N THR A 37 15.47 -8.52 13.97
CA THR A 37 15.79 -9.84 14.56
C THR A 37 16.43 -10.79 13.53
N ASN A 38 16.25 -10.55 12.24
CA ASN A 38 16.85 -11.30 11.15
C ASN A 38 18.39 -11.17 11.15
N MET A 39 18.95 -10.12 11.76
CA MET A 39 20.39 -9.97 11.98
C MET A 39 21.02 -11.15 12.70
N LEU A 40 20.27 -11.92 13.47
CA LEU A 40 20.76 -13.13 14.13
C LEU A 40 21.14 -14.23 13.14
N ASN A 41 20.65 -14.16 11.92
CA ASN A 41 20.87 -15.14 10.86
C ASN A 41 21.99 -14.75 9.88
N ILE A 42 22.72 -13.65 10.11
CA ILE A 42 23.82 -13.24 9.23
C ILE A 42 24.94 -14.30 9.23
N TRP A 43 25.65 -14.37 8.13
CA TRP A 43 26.80 -15.25 8.03
C TRP A 43 27.93 -14.77 8.96
N THR A 44 28.42 -15.65 9.82
CA THR A 44 29.47 -15.34 10.82
C THR A 44 30.68 -16.28 10.75
N LYS A 45 30.53 -17.46 10.17
CA LYS A 45 31.63 -18.47 10.15
C LYS A 45 31.49 -19.43 8.97
N PRO A 46 32.62 -19.96 8.48
CA PRO A 46 32.64 -21.02 7.46
C PRO A 46 31.76 -22.22 7.84
N GLY A 47 31.01 -22.73 6.88
CA GLY A 47 30.08 -23.86 7.05
C GLY A 47 28.68 -23.48 7.53
N GLN A 48 28.42 -22.22 7.87
CA GLN A 48 27.08 -21.72 8.13
C GLN A 48 26.32 -21.56 6.80
N ILE A 49 25.10 -22.10 6.76
CA ILE A 49 24.16 -21.92 5.63
C ILE A 49 23.18 -20.81 5.99
N THR A 50 23.25 -19.71 5.27
CA THR A 50 22.34 -18.56 5.41
C THR A 50 22.29 -17.82 4.08
N ASP A 51 21.20 -17.12 3.85
CA ASP A 51 20.96 -16.26 2.68
C ASP A 51 21.36 -14.79 2.94
N ILE A 52 21.84 -14.49 4.15
CA ILE A 52 22.24 -13.16 4.54
C ILE A 52 23.77 -13.09 4.63
N PRO A 53 24.43 -12.25 3.83
CA PRO A 53 25.89 -12.13 3.82
C PRO A 53 26.47 -11.64 5.15
N ALA A 54 27.78 -11.71 5.29
CA ALA A 54 28.48 -11.17 6.45
C ALA A 54 28.30 -9.65 6.53
N SER A 55 28.22 -9.11 7.75
CA SER A 55 28.06 -7.68 7.98
C SER A 55 29.24 -6.83 7.48
N THR A 56 30.37 -7.45 7.14
CA THR A 56 31.56 -6.78 6.60
C THR A 56 31.54 -6.62 5.08
N GLU A 57 30.60 -7.31 4.41
CA GLU A 57 30.48 -7.22 2.96
C GLU A 57 29.77 -5.94 2.54
N ALA A 58 30.21 -5.38 1.41
CA ALA A 58 29.55 -4.22 0.83
C ALA A 58 28.20 -4.63 0.24
N ILE A 59 27.19 -3.79 0.42
CA ILE A 59 25.88 -4.00 -0.20
C ILE A 59 26.03 -3.98 -1.71
N GLN A 60 25.56 -5.03 -2.34
CA GLN A 60 25.38 -5.09 -3.78
C GLN A 60 23.91 -4.87 -4.13
N MET A 61 23.68 -3.97 -5.08
CA MET A 61 22.37 -3.76 -5.67
C MET A 61 22.14 -4.86 -6.70
N ASP A 62 21.51 -5.94 -6.31
CA ASP A 62 21.20 -7.09 -7.16
C ASP A 62 19.71 -7.44 -7.12
N ASP A 63 19.32 -8.49 -7.77
CA ASP A 63 17.94 -8.90 -7.97
C ASP A 63 17.22 -9.34 -6.68
N HIS A 64 17.97 -9.72 -5.63
CA HIS A 64 17.35 -10.11 -4.36
C HIS A 64 16.65 -8.94 -3.63
N LEU A 65 16.94 -7.70 -4.03
CA LEU A 65 16.24 -6.50 -3.53
C LEU A 65 15.04 -6.12 -4.40
N VAL A 66 14.81 -6.83 -5.50
CA VAL A 66 13.71 -6.56 -6.40
C VAL A 66 12.49 -7.40 -6.01
N GLU A 67 11.36 -6.76 -5.76
CA GLU A 67 10.12 -7.43 -5.42
C GLU A 67 9.04 -7.22 -6.48
N ASN A 68 8.20 -8.23 -6.64
CA ASN A 68 7.02 -8.15 -7.50
C ASN A 68 5.95 -7.27 -6.82
N ALA A 69 5.73 -6.08 -7.35
CA ALA A 69 4.75 -5.10 -6.89
C ALA A 69 3.46 -5.11 -7.72
N SER A 70 3.15 -6.21 -8.39
CA SER A 70 1.85 -6.37 -9.04
C SER A 70 0.73 -6.37 -8.02
N PHE A 71 -0.38 -5.70 -8.33
CA PHE A 71 -1.50 -5.61 -7.41
C PHE A 71 -2.86 -5.50 -8.09
N LEU A 72 -3.89 -5.84 -7.33
CA LEU A 72 -5.30 -5.58 -7.64
C LEU A 72 -5.91 -4.76 -6.51
N ARG A 73 -6.49 -3.60 -6.80
CA ARG A 73 -7.05 -2.69 -5.79
C ARG A 73 -8.47 -2.29 -6.09
N LEU A 74 -9.33 -2.39 -5.07
CA LEU A 74 -10.67 -1.79 -5.09
C LEU A 74 -10.55 -0.31 -4.69
N LYS A 75 -10.40 0.55 -5.72
CA LYS A 75 -10.08 1.96 -5.52
C LYS A 75 -11.26 2.81 -5.07
N ASN A 76 -12.42 2.58 -5.66
CA ASN A 76 -13.58 3.39 -5.39
C ASN A 76 -14.85 2.57 -5.48
N VAL A 77 -15.69 2.66 -4.48
CA VAL A 77 -17.06 2.15 -4.49
C VAL A 77 -17.98 3.28 -4.06
N THR A 78 -18.88 3.71 -4.96
CA THR A 78 -19.87 4.72 -4.65
C THR A 78 -21.26 4.10 -4.74
N VAL A 79 -22.01 4.23 -3.67
CA VAL A 79 -23.44 3.89 -3.60
C VAL A 79 -24.19 5.17 -3.36
N GLN A 80 -25.18 5.42 -4.19
CA GLN A 80 -26.03 6.61 -4.14
C GLN A 80 -27.49 6.19 -4.15
N TYR A 81 -28.29 6.86 -3.33
CA TYR A 81 -29.73 6.65 -3.25
C TYR A 81 -30.47 7.98 -3.26
N GLU A 82 -31.30 8.15 -4.27
CA GLU A 82 -32.20 9.30 -4.39
C GLU A 82 -33.55 8.93 -3.80
N LEU A 83 -34.05 9.74 -2.87
CA LEU A 83 -35.36 9.51 -2.27
C LEU A 83 -36.46 9.71 -3.31
N PRO A 84 -37.47 8.83 -3.36
CA PRO A 84 -38.60 8.97 -4.25
C PRO A 84 -39.38 10.29 -4.01
N LYS A 85 -39.77 10.91 -5.10
CA LYS A 85 -40.55 12.19 -5.03
C LYS A 85 -41.84 12.07 -4.25
N SER A 86 -42.40 10.87 -4.13
CA SER A 86 -43.63 10.62 -3.32
C SER A 86 -43.41 10.93 -1.83
N ILE A 87 -42.21 10.69 -1.32
CA ILE A 87 -41.83 10.97 0.07
C ILE A 87 -41.57 12.47 0.23
N LEU A 88 -40.90 13.09 -0.75
CA LEU A 88 -40.49 14.48 -0.70
C LEU A 88 -41.65 15.46 -0.80
N LYS A 89 -42.75 15.07 -1.44
CA LYS A 89 -43.99 15.90 -1.55
C LYS A 89 -44.53 16.35 -0.20
N HIS A 90 -44.29 15.63 0.87
CA HIS A 90 -44.74 16.01 2.22
C HIS A 90 -43.92 17.15 2.83
N SER A 91 -42.70 17.41 2.37
CA SER A 91 -41.86 18.50 2.87
C SER A 91 -42.23 19.87 2.30
N GLY A 92 -42.82 19.90 1.10
CA GLY A 92 -43.26 21.14 0.42
C GLY A 92 -42.13 22.07 -0.06
N VAL A 93 -40.88 21.81 0.34
CA VAL A 93 -39.72 22.68 0.08
C VAL A 93 -38.58 21.91 -0.63
N ILE A 94 -38.42 20.63 -0.35
CA ILE A 94 -37.30 19.85 -0.88
C ILE A 94 -37.71 19.19 -2.20
N GLU A 95 -37.04 19.58 -3.29
CA GLU A 95 -37.27 19.01 -4.61
C GLU A 95 -36.52 17.70 -4.85
N ARG A 96 -35.30 17.58 -4.28
CA ARG A 96 -34.45 16.41 -4.38
C ARG A 96 -33.70 16.15 -3.10
N PHE A 97 -33.62 14.89 -2.71
CA PHE A 97 -32.81 14.41 -1.58
C PHE A 97 -32.02 13.20 -2.02
N ASN A 98 -30.72 13.33 -1.95
CA ASN A 98 -29.78 12.31 -2.39
C ASN A 98 -28.79 12.01 -1.27
N ILE A 99 -28.62 10.73 -0.96
CA ILE A 99 -27.65 10.24 0.02
C ILE A 99 -26.60 9.45 -0.75
N PHE A 100 -25.33 9.71 -0.47
CA PHE A 100 -24.26 8.90 -1.04
C PHE A 100 -23.26 8.44 0.00
N PHE A 101 -22.69 7.29 -0.27
CA PHE A 101 -21.58 6.71 0.44
C PHE A 101 -20.48 6.38 -0.56
N THR A 102 -19.27 6.83 -0.29
CA THR A 102 -18.08 6.50 -1.09
C THR A 102 -17.02 5.92 -0.20
N GLY A 103 -16.56 4.73 -0.55
CA GLY A 103 -15.39 4.08 0.02
C GLY A 103 -14.22 4.10 -0.94
N ARG A 104 -13.04 4.56 -0.49
CA ARG A 104 -11.82 4.61 -1.31
C ARG A 104 -10.73 3.73 -0.74
N ASN A 105 -9.94 3.11 -1.62
CA ASN A 105 -8.82 2.23 -1.28
C ASN A 105 -9.21 1.12 -0.29
N LEU A 106 -10.38 0.48 -0.53
CA LEU A 106 -11.00 -0.43 0.43
C LEU A 106 -10.22 -1.72 0.62
N TRP A 107 -9.64 -2.22 -0.45
CA TRP A 107 -8.95 -3.50 -0.43
C TRP A 107 -7.88 -3.56 -1.51
N THR A 108 -6.74 -4.21 -1.18
CA THR A 108 -5.62 -4.44 -2.10
C THR A 108 -5.16 -5.88 -1.97
N LEU A 109 -5.02 -6.56 -3.09
CA LEU A 109 -4.38 -7.87 -3.21
C LEU A 109 -3.02 -7.69 -3.87
N THR A 110 -1.95 -8.09 -3.18
CA THR A 110 -0.58 -8.01 -3.66
C THR A 110 0.31 -9.01 -2.92
N ASN A 111 1.39 -9.43 -3.54
CA ASN A 111 2.48 -10.19 -2.91
C ASN A 111 3.63 -9.28 -2.46
N PHE A 112 3.52 -7.98 -2.70
CA PHE A 112 4.53 -7.01 -2.30
C PHE A 112 4.60 -6.91 -0.77
N THR A 113 5.80 -6.97 -0.19
CA THR A 113 6.00 -6.96 1.26
C THR A 113 6.01 -5.55 1.86
N GLY A 114 6.11 -4.51 1.02
CA GLY A 114 6.06 -3.12 1.42
C GLY A 114 4.65 -2.61 1.74
N TYR A 115 4.57 -1.38 2.19
CA TYR A 115 3.31 -0.76 2.63
C TYR A 115 2.30 -0.53 1.51
N ASP A 116 2.77 -0.14 0.32
CA ASP A 116 1.90 0.18 -0.82
C ASP A 116 2.61 -0.13 -2.15
N PRO A 117 2.03 -0.97 -3.01
CA PRO A 117 2.60 -1.30 -4.31
C PRO A 117 2.30 -0.25 -5.40
N GLU A 118 1.53 0.81 -5.11
CA GLU A 118 1.05 1.76 -6.11
C GLU A 118 2.04 2.85 -6.57
N PRO A 119 3.01 3.34 -5.74
CA PRO A 119 3.87 4.44 -6.17
C PRO A 119 4.50 4.23 -7.53
N ASP A 120 4.56 5.27 -8.35
CA ASP A 120 5.10 5.23 -9.72
C ASP A 120 6.63 5.33 -9.80
N ILE A 121 7.32 5.25 -8.67
CA ILE A 121 8.77 5.29 -8.56
C ILE A 121 9.33 3.90 -8.31
N ASN A 122 10.30 3.50 -9.12
CA ASN A 122 10.95 2.19 -8.99
C ASN A 122 11.80 2.05 -7.72
N LEU A 123 12.01 3.14 -6.99
CA LEU A 123 12.77 3.17 -5.74
C LEU A 123 11.90 3.79 -4.64
N ILE A 124 11.39 2.97 -3.73
CA ILE A 124 10.58 3.44 -2.60
C ILE A 124 11.52 3.73 -1.42
N LYS A 125 11.59 5.00 -1.03
CA LYS A 125 12.39 5.45 0.13
C LYS A 125 11.42 5.86 1.20
N PHE A 126 10.54 6.05 1.64
CA PHE A 126 9.62 6.57 2.68
C PHE A 126 8.30 7.02 2.09
N GLY A 127 7.64 6.13 1.33
CA GLY A 127 6.29 6.40 0.84
C GLY A 127 5.25 6.27 1.95
N TYR A 128 4.40 7.28 2.11
CA TYR A 128 3.22 7.12 2.96
C TYR A 128 2.18 6.27 2.21
N PRO A 129 1.64 5.21 2.80
CA PRO A 129 0.67 4.35 2.13
C PRO A 129 -0.65 5.09 1.89
N ASN A 130 -1.34 4.73 0.81
CA ASN A 130 -2.69 5.20 0.56
C ASN A 130 -3.64 4.76 1.66
N THR A 131 -4.32 5.71 2.29
CA THR A 131 -5.26 5.45 3.37
C THR A 131 -6.62 4.98 2.85
N ARG A 132 -7.30 4.15 3.64
CA ARG A 132 -8.72 3.85 3.42
C ARG A 132 -9.55 5.07 3.82
N GLN A 133 -10.50 5.42 2.99
CA GLN A 133 -11.36 6.58 3.24
C GLN A 133 -12.82 6.18 3.09
N PHE A 134 -13.65 6.69 3.99
CA PHE A 134 -15.10 6.54 3.95
C PHE A 134 -15.73 7.92 3.98
N VAL A 135 -16.53 8.22 2.97
CA VAL A 135 -17.18 9.52 2.82
C VAL A 135 -18.69 9.31 2.79
N PHE A 136 -19.39 9.97 3.67
CA PHE A 136 -20.85 10.07 3.65
C PHE A 136 -21.24 11.48 3.26
N GLY A 137 -22.23 11.60 2.40
CA GLY A 137 -22.75 12.90 2.01
C GLY A 137 -24.24 12.87 1.75
N VAL A 138 -24.82 14.05 1.87
CA VAL A 138 -26.21 14.34 1.58
C VAL A 138 -26.26 15.55 0.67
N GLU A 139 -27.02 15.45 -0.41
CA GLU A 139 -27.27 16.53 -1.35
C GLU A 139 -28.77 16.88 -1.32
N LEU A 140 -29.04 18.13 -1.08
CA LEU A 140 -30.42 18.68 -1.01
C LEU A 140 -30.59 19.73 -2.11
N THR A 141 -31.70 19.65 -2.82
CA THR A 141 -32.15 20.69 -3.76
C THR A 141 -33.50 21.20 -3.28
N PHE A 142 -33.63 22.55 -3.21
CA PHE A 142 -34.80 23.26 -2.78
C PHE A 142 -35.45 23.95 -3.95
#